data_616bfed32b08d95722b73e00670be7c7
#
_entry.id   616bfed32b08d95722b73e00670be7c7
#
_cell.length_a   1.000
_cell.length_b   1.000
_cell.length_c   1.000
_cell.angle_alpha   90.00
_cell.angle_beta   90.00
_cell.angle_gamma   90.00
#
_symmetry.space_group_name_H-M   'P 1'
#
loop_
_entity.id
_entity.type
_entity.pdbx_description
1 polymer ?
#
loop_
_entity_poly.entity_id
_entity_poly.type
_entity_poly.pdbx_seq_one_letter_code
_entity_poly.pdbx_strand_id
1 'polypeptide(L)'
;RMIAGFETPSKGELLIDNRPMIGVPPYHRPVNIVFQNYALFPHLSVADNVAFGLTIKRIPKAERDQRVREALELVRLPGLENRKPSQLSGGQQQRVALARALVNRPAVLLLDEPLGALDLKLRKIMQVELKHLQTQVGITFIYVTHDQEEALTMSDRIAVMDHGIVLQ
;
A
#
# COMPACT_ATOMS: atom_id res chain seq x y z
N ARG A 1 0.90 13.00 -2.87
CA ARG A 1 0.49 13.08 -4.30
C ARG A 1 1.73 13.20 -5.20
N MET A 2 2.73 14.06 -4.86
CA MET A 2 3.96 14.23 -5.66
C MET A 2 4.78 12.94 -5.78
N ILE A 3 5.00 12.19 -4.69
CA ILE A 3 5.74 10.91 -4.72
C ILE A 3 5.07 9.91 -5.66
N ALA A 4 3.74 9.85 -5.62
CA ALA A 4 2.95 8.98 -6.49
C ALA A 4 2.92 9.42 -7.96
N GLY A 5 3.30 10.68 -8.25
CA GLY A 5 3.33 11.22 -9.61
C GLY A 5 2.03 11.85 -10.08
N PHE A 6 1.07 12.09 -9.19
CA PHE A 6 -0.18 12.80 -9.53
C PHE A 6 -0.01 14.32 -9.58
N GLU A 7 1.08 14.82 -9.01
CA GLU A 7 1.46 16.24 -9.02
C GLU A 7 2.95 16.37 -9.28
N THR A 8 3.34 17.44 -9.96
CA THR A 8 4.74 17.76 -10.22
C THR A 8 5.20 18.81 -9.22
N PRO A 9 6.35 18.63 -8.55
CA PRO A 9 6.91 19.67 -7.69
C PRO A 9 7.28 20.90 -8.52
N SER A 10 6.99 22.10 -7.99
CA SER A 10 7.34 23.38 -8.64
C SER A 10 8.84 23.70 -8.51
N LYS A 11 9.50 23.15 -7.48
CA LYS A 11 10.95 23.31 -7.24
C LYS A 11 11.49 22.08 -6.51
N GLY A 12 12.79 21.87 -6.59
CA GLY A 12 13.48 20.76 -5.93
C GLY A 12 13.48 19.48 -6.77
N GLU A 13 13.95 18.41 -6.17
CA GLU A 13 14.11 17.10 -6.79
C GLU A 13 13.33 16.03 -6.01
N LEU A 14 12.87 15.01 -6.72
CA LEU A 14 12.31 13.80 -6.14
C LEU A 14 13.08 12.60 -6.65
N LEU A 15 13.74 11.88 -5.75
CA LEU A 15 14.51 10.68 -6.06
C LEU A 15 13.87 9.47 -5.37
N ILE A 16 13.78 8.35 -6.07
CA ILE A 16 13.44 7.03 -5.52
C ILE A 16 14.54 6.07 -5.97
N ASP A 17 15.21 5.41 -5.02
CA ASP A 17 16.37 4.57 -5.29
C ASP A 17 17.45 5.32 -6.13
N ASN A 18 17.74 6.57 -5.77
CA ASN A 18 18.66 7.47 -6.47
C ASN A 18 18.29 7.76 -7.95
N ARG A 19 17.07 7.47 -8.37
CA ARG A 19 16.59 7.76 -9.73
C ARG A 19 15.64 8.97 -9.70
N PRO A 20 15.83 9.96 -10.60
CA PRO A 20 14.94 11.12 -10.65
C PRO A 20 13.54 10.69 -11.13
N MET A 21 12.51 11.20 -10.44
CA MET A 21 11.11 10.89 -10.72
C MET A 21 10.35 12.03 -11.39
N ILE A 22 10.97 13.20 -11.59
CA ILE A 22 10.35 14.31 -12.32
C ILE A 22 10.17 13.90 -13.78
N GLY A 23 8.96 14.10 -14.31
CA GLY A 23 8.59 13.67 -15.66
C GLY A 23 8.26 12.17 -15.81
N VAL A 24 8.48 11.35 -14.75
CA VAL A 24 8.09 9.94 -14.78
C VAL A 24 6.61 9.82 -14.41
N PRO A 25 5.75 9.26 -15.29
CA PRO A 25 4.32 9.11 -15.02
C PRO A 25 4.07 8.11 -13.87
N PRO A 26 2.90 8.20 -13.17
CA PRO A 26 2.59 7.36 -12.00
C PRO A 26 2.79 5.86 -12.22
N TYR A 27 2.34 5.34 -13.34
CA TYR A 27 2.37 3.91 -13.66
C TYR A 27 3.77 3.35 -13.99
N HIS A 28 4.78 4.21 -14.17
CA HIS A 28 6.19 3.83 -14.34
C HIS A 28 7.02 4.00 -13.07
N ARG A 29 6.45 4.61 -12.02
CA ARG A 29 7.18 4.77 -10.75
C ARG A 29 7.19 3.46 -9.95
N PRO A 30 8.28 3.14 -9.25
CA PRO A 30 8.34 1.97 -8.38
C PRO A 30 7.61 2.22 -7.04
N VAL A 31 6.39 2.74 -7.12
CA VAL A 31 5.56 3.15 -5.98
C VAL A 31 4.18 2.54 -6.14
N ASN A 32 3.61 2.07 -5.04
CA ASN A 32 2.18 1.72 -4.97
C ASN A 32 1.51 2.45 -3.82
N ILE A 33 0.19 2.62 -3.93
CA ILE A 33 -0.64 3.33 -2.96
C ILE A 33 -1.72 2.40 -2.42
N VAL A 34 -1.94 2.48 -1.11
CA VAL A 34 -3.14 1.98 -0.44
C VAL A 34 -3.94 3.18 0.03
N PHE A 35 -5.14 3.33 -0.50
CA PHE A 35 -6.05 4.43 -0.17
C PHE A 35 -6.86 4.12 1.10
N GLN A 36 -7.39 5.13 1.75
CA GLN A 36 -8.21 5.04 2.95
C GLN A 36 -9.42 4.09 2.80
N ASN A 37 -10.07 4.09 1.64
CA ASN A 37 -11.22 3.23 1.31
C ASN A 37 -10.81 1.91 0.63
N TYR A 38 -9.50 1.57 0.69
CA TYR A 38 -8.88 0.38 0.07
C TYR A 38 -9.01 0.30 -1.45
N ALA A 39 -9.96 0.98 -2.08
CA ALA A 39 -10.22 1.03 -3.52
C ALA A 39 -10.17 -0.35 -4.21
N LEU A 40 -10.74 -1.39 -3.57
CA LEU A 40 -10.85 -2.71 -4.16
C LEU A 40 -11.89 -2.70 -5.29
N PHE A 41 -11.61 -3.46 -6.34
CA PHE A 41 -12.54 -3.66 -7.45
C PHE A 41 -13.67 -4.61 -7.00
N PRO A 42 -14.92 -4.15 -6.83
CA PRO A 42 -15.97 -4.94 -6.19
C PRO A 42 -16.45 -6.11 -7.05
N HIS A 43 -16.27 -6.03 -8.35
CA HIS A 43 -16.66 -7.07 -9.31
C HIS A 43 -15.59 -8.18 -9.47
N LEU A 44 -14.34 -7.93 -9.05
CA LEU A 44 -13.25 -8.89 -9.11
C LEU A 44 -13.16 -9.74 -7.84
N SER A 45 -12.64 -10.96 -7.97
CA SER A 45 -12.27 -11.79 -6.83
C SER A 45 -11.07 -11.19 -6.07
N VAL A 46 -10.75 -11.74 -4.88
CA VAL A 46 -9.54 -11.40 -4.13
C VAL A 46 -8.30 -11.66 -4.97
N ALA A 47 -8.20 -12.84 -5.59
CA ALA A 47 -7.06 -13.18 -6.45
C ALA A 47 -6.94 -12.20 -7.64
N ASP A 48 -8.03 -11.87 -8.30
CA ASP A 48 -8.02 -10.95 -9.44
C ASP A 48 -7.70 -9.52 -9.02
N ASN A 49 -8.16 -9.07 -7.84
CA ASN A 49 -7.75 -7.79 -7.27
C ASN A 49 -6.24 -7.73 -7.08
N VAL A 50 -5.65 -8.75 -6.46
CA VAL A 50 -4.20 -8.82 -6.24
C VAL A 50 -3.45 -8.94 -7.56
N ALA A 51 -3.94 -9.78 -8.49
CA ALA A 51 -3.33 -10.01 -9.79
C ALA A 51 -3.39 -8.80 -10.74
N PHE A 52 -4.25 -7.81 -10.47
CA PHE A 52 -4.61 -6.76 -11.42
C PHE A 52 -3.38 -6.06 -12.03
N GLY A 53 -2.46 -5.58 -11.20
CA GLY A 53 -1.23 -4.91 -11.67
C GLY A 53 -0.32 -5.83 -12.50
N LEU A 54 -0.23 -7.11 -12.14
CA LEU A 54 0.54 -8.10 -12.89
C LEU A 54 -0.09 -8.40 -14.25
N THR A 55 -1.43 -8.38 -14.31
CA THR A 55 -2.18 -8.58 -15.57
C THR A 55 -1.93 -7.43 -16.54
N ILE A 56 -1.97 -6.18 -16.07
CA ILE A 56 -1.63 -5.00 -16.88
C ILE A 56 -0.19 -5.08 -17.41
N LYS A 57 0.75 -5.55 -16.57
CA LYS A 57 2.15 -5.77 -16.95
C LYS A 57 2.36 -7.01 -17.83
N ARG A 58 1.30 -7.73 -18.19
CA ARG A 58 1.32 -8.96 -19.02
C ARG A 58 2.23 -10.05 -18.48
N ILE A 59 2.34 -10.17 -17.14
CA ILE A 59 3.11 -11.24 -16.51
C ILE A 59 2.47 -12.60 -16.85
N PRO A 60 3.27 -13.62 -17.23
CA PRO A 60 2.77 -14.96 -17.57
C PRO A 60 1.91 -15.55 -16.44
N LYS A 61 0.85 -16.29 -16.82
CA LYS A 61 -0.15 -16.79 -15.87
C LYS A 61 0.47 -17.58 -14.72
N ALA A 62 1.38 -18.50 -14.98
CA ALA A 62 2.00 -19.32 -13.95
C ALA A 62 2.74 -18.49 -12.90
N GLU A 63 3.53 -17.51 -13.34
CA GLU A 63 4.26 -16.59 -12.45
C GLU A 63 3.29 -15.67 -11.69
N ARG A 64 2.26 -15.16 -12.37
CA ARG A 64 1.23 -14.33 -11.74
C ARG A 64 0.51 -15.07 -10.62
N ASP A 65 0.07 -16.31 -10.89
CA ASP A 65 -0.68 -17.12 -9.93
C ASP A 65 0.21 -17.47 -8.71
N GLN A 66 1.50 -17.70 -8.93
CA GLN A 66 2.47 -17.90 -7.85
C GLN A 66 2.63 -16.63 -7.00
N ARG A 67 2.88 -15.46 -7.62
CA ARG A 67 3.05 -14.20 -6.91
C ARG A 67 1.80 -13.79 -6.12
N VAL A 68 0.60 -14.09 -6.64
CA VAL A 68 -0.67 -13.84 -5.94
C VAL A 68 -0.76 -14.70 -4.68
N ARG A 69 -0.44 -16.00 -4.76
CA ARG A 69 -0.41 -16.87 -3.57
C ARG A 69 0.57 -16.37 -2.52
N GLU A 70 1.81 -16.08 -2.92
CA GLU A 70 2.84 -15.53 -2.03
C GLU A 70 2.37 -14.22 -1.35
N ALA A 71 1.73 -13.32 -2.11
CA ALA A 71 1.21 -12.06 -1.57
C ALA A 71 0.05 -12.27 -0.59
N LEU A 72 -0.85 -13.24 -0.84
CA LEU A 72 -1.94 -13.58 0.07
C LEU A 72 -1.45 -14.28 1.34
N GLU A 73 -0.46 -15.15 1.24
CA GLU A 73 0.22 -15.75 2.40
C GLU A 73 0.89 -14.68 3.26
N LEU A 74 1.61 -13.74 2.63
CA LEU A 74 2.28 -12.63 3.31
C LEU A 74 1.32 -11.81 4.18
N VAL A 75 0.10 -11.56 3.70
CA VAL A 75 -0.93 -10.82 4.45
C VAL A 75 -1.88 -11.73 5.25
N ARG A 76 -1.56 -13.02 5.40
CA ARG A 76 -2.31 -14.03 6.16
C ARG A 76 -3.78 -14.18 5.71
N LEU A 77 -3.98 -14.26 4.39
CA LEU A 77 -5.30 -14.49 3.77
C LEU A 77 -5.34 -15.72 2.84
N PRO A 78 -4.70 -16.86 3.16
CA PRO A 78 -4.82 -18.04 2.32
C PRO A 78 -6.26 -18.57 2.34
N GLY A 79 -6.71 -19.13 1.22
CA GLY A 79 -8.03 -19.74 1.07
C GLY A 79 -9.17 -18.76 0.81
N LEU A 80 -8.88 -17.46 0.62
CA LEU A 80 -9.89 -16.45 0.31
C LEU A 80 -9.86 -15.99 -1.15
N GLU A 81 -9.09 -16.63 -2.01
CA GLU A 81 -8.76 -16.24 -3.38
C GLU A 81 -10.02 -15.99 -4.23
N ASN A 82 -11.05 -16.81 -4.06
CA ASN A 82 -12.27 -16.79 -4.86
C ASN A 82 -13.37 -15.88 -4.28
N ARG A 83 -13.18 -15.31 -3.08
CA ARG A 83 -14.15 -14.40 -2.49
C ARG A 83 -14.16 -13.05 -3.19
N LYS A 84 -15.30 -12.36 -3.12
CA LYS A 84 -15.43 -10.95 -3.54
C LYS A 84 -15.20 -10.03 -2.34
N PRO A 85 -14.80 -8.76 -2.55
CA PRO A 85 -14.62 -7.78 -1.48
C PRO A 85 -15.82 -7.66 -0.53
N SER A 86 -17.06 -7.75 -1.04
CA SER A 86 -18.29 -7.70 -0.24
C SER A 86 -18.45 -8.85 0.77
N GLN A 87 -17.67 -9.91 0.63
CA GLN A 87 -17.71 -11.09 1.51
C GLN A 87 -16.59 -11.04 2.59
N LEU A 88 -15.87 -9.92 2.67
CA LEU A 88 -14.72 -9.74 3.56
C LEU A 88 -15.02 -8.71 4.64
N SER A 89 -14.44 -8.92 5.84
CA SER A 89 -14.41 -7.88 6.88
C SER A 89 -13.52 -6.70 6.45
N GLY A 90 -13.67 -5.54 7.09
CA GLY A 90 -12.84 -4.36 6.79
C GLY A 90 -11.34 -4.63 6.89
N GLY A 91 -10.88 -5.33 7.94
CA GLY A 91 -9.47 -5.72 8.07
C GLY A 91 -9.01 -6.71 6.98
N GLN A 92 -9.88 -7.61 6.52
CA GLN A 92 -9.57 -8.49 5.38
C GLN A 92 -9.45 -7.70 4.08
N GLN A 93 -10.35 -6.74 3.85
CA GLN A 93 -10.29 -5.85 2.67
C GLN A 93 -8.99 -5.05 2.65
N GLN A 94 -8.59 -4.51 3.79
CA GLN A 94 -7.31 -3.81 3.94
C GLN A 94 -6.12 -4.70 3.58
N ARG A 95 -6.08 -5.93 4.09
CA ARG A 95 -5.01 -6.89 3.76
C ARG A 95 -4.99 -7.25 2.27
N VAL A 96 -6.14 -7.37 1.62
CA VAL A 96 -6.21 -7.55 0.15
C VAL A 96 -5.63 -6.34 -0.57
N ALA A 97 -5.92 -5.11 -0.13
CA ALA A 97 -5.35 -3.90 -0.72
C ALA A 97 -3.82 -3.84 -0.55
N LEU A 98 -3.32 -4.26 0.62
CA LEU A 98 -1.87 -4.40 0.86
C LEU A 98 -1.25 -5.45 -0.06
N ALA A 99 -1.85 -6.65 -0.17
CA ALA A 99 -1.36 -7.69 -1.08
C ALA A 99 -1.32 -7.21 -2.53
N ARG A 100 -2.38 -6.51 -2.99
CA ARG A 100 -2.44 -5.90 -4.33
C ARG A 100 -1.32 -4.88 -4.57
N ALA A 101 -0.97 -4.13 -3.55
CA ALA A 101 0.10 -3.15 -3.66
C ALA A 101 1.49 -3.83 -3.65
N LEU A 102 1.69 -4.81 -2.78
CA LEU A 102 2.99 -5.49 -2.57
C LEU A 102 3.35 -6.48 -3.67
N VAL A 103 2.38 -7.12 -4.32
CA VAL A 103 2.61 -8.10 -5.40
C VAL A 103 3.43 -7.53 -6.57
N ASN A 104 3.38 -6.21 -6.76
CA ASN A 104 4.15 -5.49 -7.76
C ASN A 104 5.61 -5.25 -7.36
N ARG A 105 6.01 -5.60 -6.13
CA ARG A 105 7.35 -5.38 -5.56
C ARG A 105 7.80 -3.92 -5.69
N PRO A 106 7.06 -2.95 -5.14
CA PRO A 106 7.43 -1.55 -5.19
C PRO A 106 8.65 -1.26 -4.31
N ALA A 107 9.40 -0.20 -4.62
CA ALA A 107 10.43 0.32 -3.72
C ALA A 107 9.82 1.11 -2.55
N VAL A 108 8.69 1.77 -2.79
CA VAL A 108 7.99 2.57 -1.79
C VAL A 108 6.50 2.21 -1.78
N LEU A 109 5.95 1.96 -0.60
CA LEU A 109 4.52 1.83 -0.35
C LEU A 109 3.98 3.08 0.34
N LEU A 110 3.04 3.76 -0.31
CA LEU A 110 2.32 4.90 0.25
C LEU A 110 1.02 4.42 0.88
N LEU A 111 0.76 4.83 2.11
CA LEU A 111 -0.45 4.47 2.85
C LEU A 111 -1.14 5.77 3.28
N ASP A 112 -2.31 6.03 2.71
CA ASP A 112 -3.11 7.22 2.96
C ASP A 112 -4.21 6.89 3.95
N GLU A 113 -4.03 7.28 5.21
CA GLU A 113 -4.90 6.97 6.35
C GLU A 113 -5.34 5.49 6.41
N PRO A 114 -4.40 4.52 6.36
CA PRO A 114 -4.73 3.13 6.11
C PRO A 114 -5.61 2.48 7.18
N LEU A 115 -5.67 3.07 8.37
CA LEU A 115 -6.41 2.54 9.52
C LEU A 115 -7.65 3.38 9.87
N GLY A 116 -7.90 4.49 9.17
CA GLY A 116 -8.96 5.44 9.49
C GLY A 116 -10.39 4.86 9.43
N ALA A 117 -10.62 3.85 8.60
CA ALA A 117 -11.93 3.21 8.44
C ALA A 117 -12.21 2.08 9.47
N LEU A 118 -11.26 1.77 10.37
CA LEU A 118 -11.37 0.67 11.32
C LEU A 118 -11.80 1.14 12.72
N ASP A 119 -12.52 0.27 13.44
CA ASP A 119 -12.77 0.47 14.87
C ASP A 119 -11.48 0.42 15.70
N LEU A 120 -11.50 0.97 16.91
CA LEU A 120 -10.31 1.12 17.75
C LEU A 120 -9.59 -0.21 18.04
N LYS A 121 -10.34 -1.28 18.30
CA LYS A 121 -9.74 -2.60 18.61
C LYS A 121 -9.03 -3.19 17.39
N LEU A 122 -9.69 -3.16 16.25
CA LEU A 122 -9.14 -3.67 15.00
C LEU A 122 -7.95 -2.81 14.53
N ARG A 123 -8.04 -1.48 14.72
CA ARG A 123 -6.96 -0.55 14.42
C ARG A 123 -5.67 -0.91 15.16
N LYS A 124 -5.71 -1.15 16.47
CA LYS A 124 -4.53 -1.56 17.25
C LYS A 124 -3.92 -2.88 16.78
N ILE A 125 -4.75 -3.84 16.43
CA ILE A 125 -4.27 -5.10 15.86
C ILE A 125 -3.55 -4.85 14.52
N MET A 126 -4.16 -4.05 13.64
CA MET A 126 -3.63 -3.76 12.32
C MET A 126 -2.35 -2.91 12.35
N GLN A 127 -2.17 -2.03 13.34
CA GLN A 127 -0.91 -1.31 13.56
C GLN A 127 0.26 -2.28 13.75
N VAL A 128 0.10 -3.23 14.66
CA VAL A 128 1.12 -4.26 14.92
C VAL A 128 1.41 -5.10 13.67
N GLU A 129 0.36 -5.52 12.98
CA GLU A 129 0.50 -6.31 11.75
C GLU A 129 1.20 -5.54 10.63
N LEU A 130 0.86 -4.27 10.42
CA LEU A 130 1.52 -3.42 9.42
C LEU A 130 3.00 -3.19 9.73
N LYS A 131 3.35 -3.00 11.00
CA LYS A 131 4.78 -2.88 11.42
C LYS A 131 5.54 -4.18 11.17
N HIS A 132 4.97 -5.33 11.50
CA HIS A 132 5.56 -6.63 11.18
C HIS A 132 5.73 -6.83 9.65
N LEU A 133 4.70 -6.49 8.89
CA LEU A 133 4.73 -6.58 7.45
C LEU A 133 5.83 -5.69 6.84
N GLN A 134 5.97 -4.45 7.32
CA GLN A 134 7.05 -3.53 6.93
C GLN A 134 8.42 -4.18 7.14
N THR A 135 8.66 -4.73 8.33
CA THR A 135 9.94 -5.38 8.68
C THR A 135 10.20 -6.60 7.80
N GLN A 136 9.16 -7.41 7.54
CA GLN A 136 9.27 -8.62 6.73
C GLN A 136 9.56 -8.33 5.25
N VAL A 137 8.94 -7.29 4.71
CA VAL A 137 9.08 -6.93 3.28
C VAL A 137 10.36 -6.12 3.02
N GLY A 138 10.84 -5.36 3.99
CA GLY A 138 12.09 -4.60 3.91
C GLY A 138 12.10 -3.43 2.92
N ILE A 139 10.92 -2.89 2.55
CA ILE A 139 10.79 -1.70 1.70
C ILE A 139 10.40 -0.47 2.49
N THR A 140 10.53 0.71 1.89
CA THR A 140 10.10 1.96 2.52
C THR A 140 8.59 2.08 2.54
N PHE A 141 8.02 2.28 3.75
CA PHE A 141 6.62 2.64 3.91
C PHE A 141 6.52 4.13 4.27
N ILE A 142 5.60 4.84 3.63
CA ILE A 142 5.27 6.23 3.95
C ILE A 142 3.81 6.27 4.36
N TYR A 143 3.57 6.59 5.63
CA TYR A 143 2.23 6.73 6.21
C TYR A 143 1.81 8.20 6.19
N VAL A 144 0.58 8.46 5.78
CA VAL A 144 -0.10 9.73 6.03
C VAL A 144 -1.18 9.44 7.06
N THR A 145 -1.12 10.10 8.21
CA THR A 145 -2.10 9.95 9.28
C THR A 145 -2.25 11.26 10.04
N HIS A 146 -3.42 11.49 10.62
CA HIS A 146 -3.68 12.54 11.58
C HIS A 146 -3.66 12.02 13.03
N ASP A 147 -3.45 10.73 13.23
CA ASP A 147 -3.38 10.06 14.53
C ASP A 147 -1.91 10.01 15.00
N GLN A 148 -1.62 10.68 16.13
CA GLN A 148 -0.28 10.75 16.68
C GLN A 148 0.19 9.40 17.23
N GLU A 149 -0.73 8.59 17.81
CA GLU A 149 -0.40 7.26 18.33
C GLU A 149 0.03 6.32 17.18
N GLU A 150 -0.65 6.40 16.05
CA GLU A 150 -0.26 5.67 14.83
C GLU A 150 1.14 6.08 14.37
N ALA A 151 1.39 7.38 14.23
CA ALA A 151 2.67 7.89 13.78
C ALA A 151 3.82 7.41 14.67
N LEU A 152 3.67 7.53 15.99
CA LEU A 152 4.70 7.13 16.97
C LEU A 152 4.93 5.62 17.02
N THR A 153 3.88 4.82 16.83
CA THR A 153 3.98 3.35 16.95
C THR A 153 4.55 2.71 15.68
N MET A 154 4.23 3.25 14.51
CA MET A 154 4.50 2.58 13.25
C MET A 154 5.75 3.08 12.52
N SER A 155 6.18 4.31 12.75
CA SER A 155 7.25 4.94 11.97
C SER A 155 8.60 4.97 12.70
N ASP A 156 9.67 4.96 11.91
CA ASP A 156 11.04 5.14 12.39
C ASP A 156 11.44 6.63 12.32
N ARG A 157 10.73 7.42 11.49
CA ARG A 157 10.90 8.87 11.34
C ARG A 157 9.53 9.51 11.12
N ILE A 158 9.34 10.69 11.71
CA ILE A 158 8.09 11.45 11.62
C ILE A 158 8.40 12.83 11.06
N ALA A 159 7.55 13.31 10.15
CA ALA A 159 7.53 14.69 9.69
C ALA A 159 6.18 15.30 10.06
N VAL A 160 6.22 16.37 10.86
CA VAL A 160 5.02 17.14 11.21
C VAL A 160 4.82 18.21 10.15
N MET A 161 3.64 18.24 9.54
CA MET A 161 3.29 19.20 8.50
C MET A 161 2.12 20.07 8.93
N ASP A 162 2.23 21.36 8.68
CA ASP A 162 1.15 22.33 8.85
C ASP A 162 1.11 23.30 7.66
N HIS A 163 -0.08 23.52 7.09
CA HIS A 163 -0.28 24.39 5.92
C HIS A 163 0.75 24.18 4.78
N GLY A 164 1.16 22.94 4.53
CA GLY A 164 2.12 22.58 3.48
C GLY A 164 3.59 22.81 3.84
N ILE A 165 3.89 23.19 5.08
CA ILE A 165 5.24 23.40 5.59
C ILE A 165 5.60 22.27 6.54
N VAL A 166 6.82 21.74 6.41
CA VAL A 166 7.38 20.78 7.36
C VAL A 166 7.90 21.58 8.56
N LEU A 167 7.31 21.34 9.74
CA LEU A 167 7.66 22.02 10.98
C LEU A 167 8.78 21.29 11.74
N GLN A 168 8.80 19.94 11.66
CA GLN A 168 9.74 19.09 12.38
C GLN A 168 9.93 17.78 11.62
#